data_675a6eee71c99b37e4c46bf501f185a4
#
_entry.id   675a6eee71c99b37e4c46bf501f185a4
#
_cell.length_a   1.000
_cell.length_b   1.000
_cell.length_c   1.000
_cell.angle_alpha   90.00
_cell.angle_beta   90.00
_cell.angle_gamma   90.00
#
_symmetry.space_group_name_H-M   'P 1'
#
loop_
_entity.id
_entity.type
_entity.pdbx_description
1 polymer ?
#
loop_
_entity_poly.entity_id
_entity_poly.type
_entity_poly.pdbx_seq_one_letter_code
_entity_poly.pdbx_strand_id
1 'polypeptide(L)'
;LSLHDALPILVSGKQAKSVSNAPSYTKVFGTELIKHAALDPSIVAITAAMPSGTGLDLFGQAFPDRTYDVGIAEQHAVTFAAGLAADGMKPVCAIYSTFLQRGYDQVVHDVAIQSLPVRFAMDRAGLVGADGATHAGSFDIGFMGALPGMVLMAAADEAELAGMISTSLAIDDRPSAFRYPRGDGVGVEIPELAAPFEIG
;
A
#
# COMPACT_ATOMS: atom_id res chain seq x y z
N LEU A 1 -3.57 21.02 -9.86
CA LEU A 1 -4.76 20.26 -10.27
C LEU A 1 -4.55 19.84 -11.70
N SER A 2 -4.39 18.55 -11.96
CA SER A 2 -4.41 18.02 -13.32
C SER A 2 -5.82 18.19 -13.89
N LEU A 3 -5.91 18.73 -15.11
CA LEU A 3 -7.19 18.83 -15.84
C LEU A 3 -7.82 17.44 -16.10
N HIS A 4 -7.07 16.36 -15.91
CA HIS A 4 -7.53 14.98 -16.06
C HIS A 4 -8.39 14.49 -14.90
N ASP A 5 -8.30 15.12 -13.72
CA ASP A 5 -9.12 14.79 -12.55
C ASP A 5 -10.45 15.57 -12.50
N ALA A 6 -10.63 16.55 -13.39
CA ALA A 6 -11.90 17.25 -13.53
C ALA A 6 -12.88 16.36 -14.29
N LEU A 7 -13.93 15.89 -13.61
CA LEU A 7 -15.03 15.21 -14.28
C LEU A 7 -15.58 16.11 -15.39
N PRO A 8 -15.78 15.62 -16.62
CA PRO A 8 -16.32 16.42 -17.70
C PRO A 8 -17.69 16.95 -17.30
N ILE A 9 -17.84 18.28 -17.33
CA ILE A 9 -19.11 18.96 -17.09
C ILE A 9 -19.79 19.04 -18.45
N LEU A 10 -20.90 18.32 -18.62
CA LEU A 10 -21.72 18.40 -19.81
C LEU A 10 -22.37 19.80 -19.91
N VAL A 11 -22.72 20.19 -21.13
CA VAL A 11 -23.44 21.45 -21.40
C VAL A 11 -24.76 21.57 -20.58
N SER A 12 -25.30 20.41 -20.15
CA SER A 12 -26.47 20.32 -19.25
C SER A 12 -26.17 20.60 -17.79
N GLY A 13 -24.90 20.87 -17.39
CA GLY A 13 -24.47 21.04 -16.01
C GLY A 13 -24.40 19.74 -15.22
N LYS A 14 -24.62 18.58 -15.86
CA LYS A 14 -24.49 17.26 -15.21
C LYS A 14 -23.05 16.74 -15.33
N GLN A 15 -22.50 16.25 -14.23
CA GLN A 15 -21.23 15.53 -14.25
C GLN A 15 -21.45 14.12 -14.82
N ALA A 16 -20.67 13.77 -15.84
CA ALA A 16 -20.54 12.38 -16.25
C ALA A 16 -19.42 11.71 -15.45
N LYS A 17 -19.74 10.65 -14.69
CA LYS A 17 -18.69 9.77 -14.16
C LYS A 17 -18.12 8.99 -15.33
N SER A 18 -16.80 9.04 -15.52
CA SER A 18 -16.13 8.06 -16.37
C SER A 18 -16.35 6.68 -15.75
N VAL A 19 -16.91 5.75 -16.50
CA VAL A 19 -16.96 4.35 -16.09
C VAL A 19 -15.60 3.75 -16.46
N SER A 20 -14.72 3.63 -15.48
CA SER A 20 -13.51 2.83 -15.66
C SER A 20 -13.90 1.35 -15.61
N ASN A 21 -13.44 0.56 -16.56
CA ASN A 21 -13.59 -0.90 -16.56
C ASN A 21 -12.43 -1.58 -15.82
N ALA A 22 -11.42 -0.82 -15.39
CA ALA A 22 -10.29 -1.30 -14.63
C ALA A 22 -10.56 -1.28 -13.11
N PRO A 23 -10.00 -2.20 -12.33
CA PRO A 23 -10.11 -2.16 -10.88
C PRO A 23 -9.33 -0.97 -10.32
N SER A 24 -9.74 -0.46 -9.16
CA SER A 24 -8.93 0.53 -8.43
C SER A 24 -7.66 -0.12 -7.90
N TYR A 25 -6.57 0.66 -7.77
CA TYR A 25 -5.31 0.19 -7.18
C TYR A 25 -5.51 -0.38 -5.77
N THR A 26 -6.32 0.25 -4.94
CA THR A 26 -6.70 -0.24 -3.60
C THR A 26 -7.33 -1.63 -3.66
N LYS A 27 -8.22 -1.88 -4.64
CA LYS A 27 -8.82 -3.20 -4.84
C LYS A 27 -7.80 -4.22 -5.33
N VAL A 28 -6.92 -3.84 -6.26
CA VAL A 28 -5.82 -4.70 -6.73
C VAL A 28 -4.95 -5.12 -5.56
N PHE A 29 -4.50 -4.17 -4.73
CA PHE A 29 -3.71 -4.48 -3.54
C PHE A 29 -4.41 -5.51 -2.63
N GLY A 30 -5.66 -5.24 -2.23
CA GLY A 30 -6.39 -6.14 -1.33
C GLY A 30 -6.58 -7.54 -1.91
N THR A 31 -6.92 -7.65 -3.20
CA THR A 31 -7.12 -8.95 -3.86
C THR A 31 -5.83 -9.72 -4.08
N GLU A 32 -4.75 -9.06 -4.47
CA GLU A 32 -3.43 -9.71 -4.63
C GLU A 32 -2.88 -10.19 -3.28
N LEU A 33 -3.00 -9.37 -2.23
CA LEU A 33 -2.56 -9.78 -0.89
C LEU A 33 -3.31 -11.03 -0.39
N ILE A 34 -4.61 -11.16 -0.69
CA ILE A 34 -5.41 -12.35 -0.38
C ILE A 34 -4.86 -13.60 -1.08
N LYS A 35 -4.50 -13.50 -2.37
CA LYS A 35 -3.94 -14.62 -3.13
C LYS A 35 -2.65 -15.14 -2.48
N HIS A 36 -1.74 -14.23 -2.12
CA HIS A 36 -0.49 -14.59 -1.45
C HIS A 36 -0.72 -15.17 -0.05
N ALA A 37 -1.62 -14.57 0.73
CA ALA A 37 -1.90 -15.02 2.08
C ALA A 37 -2.62 -16.38 2.14
N ALA A 38 -3.27 -16.79 1.06
CA ALA A 38 -3.82 -18.14 0.92
C ALA A 38 -2.71 -19.20 0.77
N LEU A 39 -1.54 -18.80 0.25
CA LEU A 39 -0.39 -19.69 0.06
C LEU A 39 0.61 -19.62 1.22
N ASP A 40 0.66 -18.50 1.94
CA ASP A 40 1.60 -18.28 3.03
C ASP A 40 0.87 -17.79 4.30
N PRO A 41 0.73 -18.65 5.32
CA PRO A 41 0.02 -18.30 6.55
C PRO A 41 0.79 -17.29 7.44
N SER A 42 2.05 -17.02 7.16
CA SER A 42 2.84 -16.02 7.90
C SER A 42 2.49 -14.57 7.53
N ILE A 43 1.78 -14.36 6.42
CA ILE A 43 1.36 -13.04 5.98
C ILE A 43 0.23 -12.53 6.87
N VAL A 44 0.45 -11.37 7.48
CA VAL A 44 -0.52 -10.64 8.31
C VAL A 44 -0.63 -9.19 7.82
N ALA A 45 -1.78 -8.58 8.02
CA ALA A 45 -2.07 -7.23 7.54
C ALA A 45 -2.43 -6.29 8.69
N ILE A 46 -1.88 -5.09 8.67
CA ILE A 46 -2.06 -4.07 9.70
C ILE A 46 -2.48 -2.76 9.04
N THR A 47 -3.48 -2.09 9.60
CA THR A 47 -3.87 -0.74 9.20
C THR A 47 -4.12 0.14 10.42
N ALA A 48 -4.22 1.45 10.22
CA ALA A 48 -4.49 2.43 11.26
C ALA A 48 -5.79 3.18 10.96
N ALA A 49 -6.94 2.58 11.28
CA ALA A 49 -8.29 3.08 11.04
C ALA A 49 -8.64 3.31 9.55
N MET A 50 -8.01 2.58 8.65
CA MET A 50 -8.19 2.75 7.19
C MET A 50 -8.53 1.43 6.46
N PRO A 51 -9.34 0.50 7.01
CA PRO A 51 -9.50 -0.82 6.39
C PRO A 51 -10.05 -0.74 4.96
N SER A 52 -11.15 -0.05 4.74
CA SER A 52 -11.74 0.08 3.40
C SER A 52 -10.91 0.97 2.46
N GLY A 53 -10.25 1.98 3.02
CA GLY A 53 -9.42 2.91 2.27
C GLY A 53 -8.12 2.30 1.76
N THR A 54 -7.64 1.24 2.39
CA THR A 54 -6.45 0.48 1.99
C THR A 54 -6.78 -0.87 1.34
N GLY A 55 -8.06 -1.26 1.25
CA GLY A 55 -8.47 -2.57 0.74
C GLY A 55 -8.29 -3.72 1.73
N LEU A 56 -7.90 -3.44 2.97
CA LEU A 56 -7.78 -4.45 4.03
C LEU A 56 -9.11 -4.92 4.61
N ASP A 57 -10.22 -4.26 4.29
CA ASP A 57 -11.56 -4.79 4.54
C ASP A 57 -11.80 -6.10 3.77
N LEU A 58 -11.29 -6.22 2.54
CA LEU A 58 -11.33 -7.47 1.75
C LEU A 58 -10.47 -8.55 2.39
N PHE A 59 -9.25 -8.19 2.78
CA PHE A 59 -8.34 -9.11 3.46
C PHE A 59 -8.91 -9.58 4.80
N GLY A 60 -9.49 -8.68 5.59
CA GLY A 60 -10.11 -9.00 6.89
C GLY A 60 -11.33 -9.91 6.80
N GLN A 61 -12.08 -9.84 5.70
CA GLN A 61 -13.18 -10.79 5.43
C GLN A 61 -12.64 -12.20 5.14
N ALA A 62 -11.50 -12.32 4.43
CA ALA A 62 -10.89 -13.59 4.10
C ALA A 62 -10.08 -14.19 5.26
N PHE A 63 -9.38 -13.33 6.02
CA PHE A 63 -8.45 -13.73 7.09
C PHE A 63 -8.61 -12.86 8.35
N PRO A 64 -9.73 -12.98 9.09
CA PRO A 64 -10.01 -12.12 10.24
C PRO A 64 -8.96 -12.23 11.35
N ASP A 65 -8.40 -13.42 11.59
CA ASP A 65 -7.41 -13.66 12.64
C ASP A 65 -5.99 -13.16 12.26
N ARG A 66 -5.82 -12.67 11.04
CA ARG A 66 -4.55 -12.15 10.50
C ARG A 66 -4.64 -10.68 10.08
N THR A 67 -5.71 -10.01 10.51
CA THR A 67 -5.97 -8.59 10.20
C THR A 67 -6.04 -7.79 11.50
N TYR A 68 -5.28 -6.72 11.56
CA TYR A 68 -5.18 -5.86 12.73
C TYR A 68 -5.47 -4.41 12.37
N ASP A 69 -6.46 -3.81 13.01
CA ASP A 69 -6.70 -2.37 12.96
C ASP A 69 -6.33 -1.76 14.32
N VAL A 70 -5.30 -0.94 14.33
CA VAL A 70 -4.76 -0.34 15.56
C VAL A 70 -5.44 0.99 15.91
N GLY A 71 -6.49 1.39 15.19
CA GLY A 71 -7.09 2.71 15.30
C GLY A 71 -6.19 3.79 14.69
N ILE A 72 -6.44 5.06 15.03
CA ILE A 72 -5.64 6.20 14.51
C ILE A 72 -4.31 6.27 15.28
N ALA A 73 -3.42 5.29 15.03
CA ALA A 73 -2.16 5.12 15.74
C ALA A 73 -1.07 4.56 14.81
N GLU A 74 -0.66 5.33 13.82
CA GLU A 74 0.30 4.91 12.78
C GLU A 74 1.65 4.51 13.37
N GLN A 75 2.12 5.19 14.44
CA GLN A 75 3.33 4.80 15.17
C GLN A 75 3.21 3.39 15.73
N HIS A 76 2.06 3.10 16.37
CA HIS A 76 1.81 1.76 16.92
C HIS A 76 1.73 0.70 15.82
N ALA A 77 1.12 1.02 14.67
CA ALA A 77 1.08 0.10 13.52
C ALA A 77 2.48 -0.33 13.09
N VAL A 78 3.41 0.62 13.00
CA VAL A 78 4.80 0.36 12.59
C VAL A 78 5.56 -0.46 13.63
N THR A 79 5.50 -0.07 14.92
CA THR A 79 6.16 -0.82 16.01
C THR A 79 5.59 -2.23 16.14
N PHE A 80 4.28 -2.40 16.02
CA PHE A 80 3.63 -3.70 16.05
C PHE A 80 4.06 -4.59 14.86
N ALA A 81 4.12 -4.00 13.65
CA ALA A 81 4.66 -4.69 12.48
C ALA A 81 6.11 -5.13 12.68
N ALA A 82 6.96 -4.28 13.28
CA ALA A 82 8.34 -4.62 13.60
C ALA A 82 8.43 -5.81 14.55
N GLY A 83 7.59 -5.85 15.60
CA GLY A 83 7.52 -6.99 16.53
C GLY A 83 7.12 -8.30 15.85
N LEU A 84 6.10 -8.26 14.97
CA LEU A 84 5.68 -9.42 14.20
C LEU A 84 6.76 -9.90 13.22
N ALA A 85 7.47 -8.97 12.57
CA ALA A 85 8.59 -9.31 11.69
C ALA A 85 9.76 -9.95 12.46
N ALA A 86 10.05 -9.47 13.67
CA ALA A 86 11.08 -10.05 14.54
C ALA A 86 10.73 -11.48 15.00
N ASP A 87 9.43 -11.80 15.07
CA ASP A 87 8.93 -13.15 15.39
C ASP A 87 8.74 -14.05 14.16
N GLY A 88 9.22 -13.61 12.99
CA GLY A 88 9.21 -14.40 11.75
C GLY A 88 7.93 -14.32 10.93
N MET A 89 6.99 -13.44 11.28
CA MET A 89 5.82 -13.17 10.45
C MET A 89 6.17 -12.24 9.27
N LYS A 90 5.29 -12.19 8.29
CA LYS A 90 5.36 -11.28 7.13
C LYS A 90 4.32 -10.16 7.25
N PRO A 91 4.56 -9.14 8.09
CA PRO A 91 3.61 -8.06 8.26
C PRO A 91 3.58 -7.14 7.03
N VAL A 92 2.37 -6.85 6.55
CA VAL A 92 2.08 -5.83 5.55
C VAL A 92 1.36 -4.68 6.25
N CYS A 93 2.04 -3.54 6.40
CA CYS A 93 1.53 -2.35 7.05
C CYS A 93 0.94 -1.41 5.99
N ALA A 94 -0.38 -1.39 5.87
CA ALA A 94 -1.11 -0.62 4.87
C ALA A 94 -1.63 0.70 5.46
N ILE A 95 -0.99 1.79 5.09
CA ILE A 95 -1.24 3.14 5.57
C ILE A 95 -1.18 4.11 4.40
N TYR A 96 -2.01 5.16 4.41
CA TYR A 96 -1.89 6.22 3.40
C TYR A 96 -0.52 6.89 3.46
N SER A 97 0.05 7.18 2.31
CA SER A 97 1.36 7.82 2.18
C SER A 97 1.53 9.02 3.12
N THR A 98 0.57 9.95 3.12
CA THR A 98 0.62 11.14 3.97
C THR A 98 0.56 10.82 5.48
N PHE A 99 -0.17 9.78 5.89
CA PHE A 99 -0.31 9.45 7.31
C PHE A 99 0.86 8.62 7.85
N LEU A 100 1.59 7.92 7.00
CA LEU A 100 2.81 7.21 7.40
C LEU A 100 3.91 8.17 7.90
N GLN A 101 3.88 9.45 7.52
CA GLN A 101 4.78 10.46 8.08
C GLN A 101 4.74 10.52 9.61
N ARG A 102 3.56 10.27 10.22
CA ARG A 102 3.40 10.24 11.68
C ARG A 102 4.17 9.09 12.33
N GLY A 103 4.38 7.98 11.61
CA GLY A 103 5.13 6.81 12.06
C GLY A 103 6.60 6.78 11.62
N TYR A 104 7.14 7.88 11.08
CA TYR A 104 8.47 7.88 10.47
C TYR A 104 9.58 7.51 11.47
N ASP A 105 9.52 8.04 12.68
CA ASP A 105 10.49 7.71 13.73
C ASP A 105 10.53 6.19 14.02
N GLN A 106 9.37 5.54 14.06
CA GLN A 106 9.26 4.09 14.24
C GLN A 106 9.75 3.32 13.01
N VAL A 107 9.53 3.85 11.79
CA VAL A 107 10.14 3.26 10.59
C VAL A 107 11.66 3.27 10.68
N VAL A 108 12.26 4.36 11.18
CA VAL A 108 13.71 4.46 11.38
C VAL A 108 14.19 3.51 12.47
N HIS A 109 13.69 3.65 13.71
CA HIS A 109 14.24 2.98 14.89
C HIS A 109 13.78 1.53 15.03
N ASP A 110 12.51 1.26 14.78
CA ASP A 110 11.95 -0.07 15.05
C ASP A 110 12.12 -1.01 13.85
N VAL A 111 12.28 -0.45 12.63
CA VAL A 111 12.33 -1.25 11.41
C VAL A 111 13.69 -1.14 10.69
N ALA A 112 14.04 0.06 10.18
CA ALA A 112 15.19 0.20 9.28
C ALA A 112 16.54 -0.08 9.95
N ILE A 113 16.79 0.47 11.13
CA ILE A 113 18.04 0.24 11.89
C ILE A 113 18.22 -1.26 12.20
N GLN A 114 17.14 -1.98 12.43
CA GLN A 114 17.17 -3.41 12.74
C GLN A 114 17.08 -4.30 11.49
N SER A 115 16.95 -3.72 10.30
CA SER A 115 16.75 -4.42 9.03
C SER A 115 15.57 -5.41 9.06
N LEU A 116 14.52 -5.10 9.81
CA LEU A 116 13.34 -5.97 9.91
C LEU A 116 12.52 -5.93 8.63
N PRO A 117 12.08 -7.10 8.11
CA PRO A 117 11.37 -7.19 6.84
C PRO A 117 9.88 -6.80 6.96
N VAL A 118 9.61 -5.57 7.34
CA VAL A 118 8.27 -4.97 7.31
C VAL A 118 7.96 -4.50 5.88
N ARG A 119 6.76 -4.78 5.39
CA ARG A 119 6.27 -4.40 4.07
C ARG A 119 5.30 -3.23 4.23
N PHE A 120 5.66 -2.07 3.70
CA PHE A 120 4.81 -0.88 3.74
C PHE A 120 4.02 -0.74 2.44
N ALA A 121 2.71 -0.89 2.51
CA ALA A 121 1.80 -0.62 1.41
C ALA A 121 1.26 0.80 1.54
N MET A 122 1.77 1.72 0.70
CA MET A 122 1.44 3.14 0.78
C MET A 122 0.39 3.52 -0.26
N ASP A 123 -0.88 3.48 0.15
CA ASP A 123 -1.99 3.96 -0.66
C ASP A 123 -2.03 5.51 -0.68
N ARG A 124 -2.70 6.10 -1.64
CA ARG A 124 -2.80 7.56 -1.83
C ARG A 124 -1.44 8.24 -2.05
N ALA A 125 -0.53 7.58 -2.74
CA ALA A 125 0.72 8.22 -3.14
C ALA A 125 0.48 9.28 -4.23
N GLY A 126 1.15 10.42 -4.11
CA GLY A 126 0.99 11.54 -5.04
C GLY A 126 -0.28 12.37 -4.78
N LEU A 127 -0.81 12.95 -5.84
CA LEU A 127 -2.03 13.78 -5.78
C LEU A 127 -3.28 12.89 -5.71
N VAL A 128 -4.23 13.27 -4.87
CA VAL A 128 -5.38 12.46 -4.49
C VAL A 128 -6.74 13.04 -4.90
N GLY A 129 -6.75 14.08 -5.72
CA GLY A 129 -7.98 14.69 -6.24
C GLY A 129 -8.93 15.13 -5.14
N ALA A 130 -10.11 14.52 -5.08
CA ALA A 130 -11.20 14.91 -4.19
C ALA A 130 -10.88 14.75 -2.68
N ASP A 131 -9.89 13.95 -2.29
CA ASP A 131 -9.50 13.81 -0.88
C ASP A 131 -8.79 15.09 -0.35
N GLY A 132 -8.30 15.92 -1.26
CA GLY A 132 -7.75 17.24 -0.94
C GLY A 132 -6.29 17.22 -0.45
N ALA A 133 -5.80 18.42 -0.15
CA ALA A 133 -4.38 18.65 0.14
C ALA A 133 -3.86 17.90 1.40
N THR A 134 -4.73 17.65 2.37
CA THR A 134 -4.37 16.92 3.60
C THR A 134 -4.08 15.44 3.38
N HIS A 135 -4.50 14.89 2.25
CA HIS A 135 -4.33 13.48 1.89
C HIS A 135 -3.28 13.28 0.80
N ALA A 136 -2.68 14.35 0.26
CA ALA A 136 -1.67 14.26 -0.78
C ALA A 136 -0.39 13.57 -0.27
N GLY A 137 0.00 12.47 -0.91
CA GLY A 137 1.17 11.66 -0.60
C GLY A 137 2.41 12.12 -1.36
N SER A 138 2.93 13.32 -1.03
CA SER A 138 3.99 13.96 -1.81
C SER A 138 5.39 13.73 -1.26
N PHE A 139 5.56 13.20 -0.05
CA PHE A 139 6.85 13.18 0.66
C PHE A 139 7.41 11.78 0.90
N ASP A 140 6.63 10.72 0.66
CA ASP A 140 6.98 9.33 0.95
C ASP A 140 8.28 8.88 0.27
N ILE A 141 8.52 9.26 -0.99
CA ILE A 141 9.79 8.95 -1.68
C ILE A 141 10.96 9.58 -0.93
N GLY A 142 10.81 10.82 -0.47
CA GLY A 142 11.86 11.54 0.23
C GLY A 142 12.22 10.91 1.57
N PHE A 143 11.22 10.63 2.42
CA PHE A 143 11.50 10.12 3.77
C PHE A 143 11.78 8.61 3.81
N MET A 144 11.14 7.80 2.95
CA MET A 144 11.41 6.36 2.88
C MET A 144 12.70 6.06 2.10
N GLY A 145 12.92 6.77 0.98
CA GLY A 145 14.10 6.55 0.14
C GLY A 145 15.43 6.98 0.76
N ALA A 146 15.40 7.79 1.84
CA ALA A 146 16.59 8.18 2.59
C ALA A 146 17.07 7.08 3.56
N LEU A 147 16.26 6.04 3.81
CA LEU A 147 16.58 5.02 4.80
C LEU A 147 17.49 3.93 4.20
N PRO A 148 18.64 3.63 4.85
CA PRO A 148 19.52 2.56 4.40
C PRO A 148 18.80 1.21 4.34
N GLY A 149 19.00 0.46 3.27
CA GLY A 149 18.42 -0.86 3.08
C GLY A 149 16.94 -0.89 2.69
N MET A 150 16.25 0.24 2.69
CA MET A 150 14.86 0.32 2.23
C MET A 150 14.75 0.06 0.74
N VAL A 151 13.94 -0.93 0.36
CA VAL A 151 13.55 -1.14 -1.04
C VAL A 151 12.27 -0.37 -1.31
N LEU A 152 12.35 0.68 -2.13
CA LEU A 152 11.21 1.54 -2.44
C LEU A 152 10.77 1.34 -3.89
N MET A 153 9.50 0.99 -4.10
CA MET A 153 8.91 0.69 -5.39
C MET A 153 7.71 1.61 -5.69
N ALA A 154 7.52 1.95 -6.96
CA ALA A 154 6.42 2.81 -7.41
C ALA A 154 5.78 2.20 -8.67
N ALA A 155 4.52 1.80 -8.57
CA ALA A 155 3.80 1.14 -9.66
C ALA A 155 3.43 2.12 -10.79
N ALA A 156 3.70 1.75 -12.03
CA ALA A 156 3.23 2.46 -13.21
C ALA A 156 1.78 2.06 -13.57
N ASP A 157 1.42 0.80 -13.30
CA ASP A 157 0.09 0.26 -13.55
C ASP A 157 -0.30 -0.83 -12.52
N GLU A 158 -1.49 -1.40 -12.66
CA GLU A 158 -2.02 -2.41 -11.75
C GLU A 158 -1.30 -3.77 -11.84
N ALA A 159 -0.71 -4.12 -12.98
CA ALA A 159 0.05 -5.35 -13.13
C ALA A 159 1.43 -5.22 -12.45
N GLU A 160 2.07 -4.05 -12.58
CA GLU A 160 3.30 -3.76 -11.82
C GLU A 160 3.02 -3.75 -10.31
N LEU A 161 1.87 -3.21 -9.84
CA LEU A 161 1.52 -3.28 -8.43
C LEU A 161 1.45 -4.72 -7.93
N ALA A 162 0.84 -5.63 -8.69
CA ALA A 162 0.81 -7.05 -8.36
C ALA A 162 2.22 -7.65 -8.24
N GLY A 163 3.12 -7.33 -9.19
CA GLY A 163 4.52 -7.73 -9.15
C GLY A 163 5.28 -7.16 -7.95
N MET A 164 5.02 -5.91 -7.57
CA MET A 164 5.64 -5.26 -6.40
C MET A 164 5.18 -5.88 -5.09
N ILE A 165 3.91 -6.29 -4.97
CA ILE A 165 3.42 -7.04 -3.81
C ILE A 165 4.19 -8.36 -3.68
N SER A 166 4.31 -9.12 -4.77
CA SER A 166 5.09 -10.37 -4.81
C SER A 166 6.55 -10.14 -4.44
N THR A 167 7.17 -9.08 -4.98
CA THR A 167 8.55 -8.69 -4.68
C THR A 167 8.73 -8.38 -3.20
N SER A 168 7.84 -7.55 -2.66
CA SER A 168 7.87 -7.16 -1.26
C SER A 168 7.74 -8.37 -0.32
N LEU A 169 6.86 -9.32 -0.65
CA LEU A 169 6.66 -10.55 0.12
C LEU A 169 7.84 -11.54 0.01
N ALA A 170 8.65 -11.44 -1.04
CA ALA A 170 9.87 -12.24 -1.21
C ALA A 170 11.10 -11.66 -0.48
N ILE A 171 11.05 -10.40 -0.02
CA ILE A 171 12.13 -9.77 0.72
C ILE A 171 12.00 -10.11 2.21
N ASP A 172 12.95 -10.89 2.75
CA ASP A 172 12.93 -11.35 4.14
C ASP A 172 14.16 -10.88 4.96
N ASP A 173 15.02 -10.01 4.39
CA ASP A 173 16.26 -9.55 5.01
C ASP A 173 16.30 -8.03 5.28
N ARG A 174 15.30 -7.29 4.82
CA ARG A 174 15.26 -5.83 4.94
C ARG A 174 13.85 -5.28 4.72
N PRO A 175 13.57 -4.02 5.12
CA PRO A 175 12.25 -3.42 4.86
C PRO A 175 12.04 -3.10 3.38
N SER A 176 10.78 -3.15 2.98
CA SER A 176 10.34 -2.75 1.65
C SER A 176 9.09 -1.88 1.71
N ALA A 177 8.94 -1.01 0.72
CA ALA A 177 7.78 -0.17 0.57
C ALA A 177 7.37 -0.11 -0.90
N PHE A 178 6.08 -0.18 -1.16
CA PHE A 178 5.51 0.04 -2.48
C PHE A 178 4.38 1.06 -2.40
N ARG A 179 4.38 1.97 -3.36
CA ARG A 179 3.46 3.09 -3.41
C ARG A 179 2.58 3.04 -4.65
N TYR A 180 1.32 3.39 -4.48
CA TYR A 180 0.34 3.42 -5.56
C TYR A 180 -0.68 4.54 -5.34
N PRO A 181 -1.28 5.06 -6.45
CA PRO A 181 -2.17 6.21 -6.39
C PRO A 181 -3.58 5.83 -5.93
N ARG A 182 -4.33 6.83 -5.49
CA ARG A 182 -5.78 6.76 -5.42
C ARG A 182 -6.35 6.89 -6.83
N GLY A 183 -6.95 5.83 -7.34
CA GLY A 183 -7.54 5.83 -8.67
C GLY A 183 -7.78 4.42 -9.20
N ASP A 184 -8.33 4.39 -10.39
CA ASP A 184 -8.51 3.14 -11.14
C ASP A 184 -7.26 2.86 -11.97
N GLY A 185 -7.01 1.57 -12.23
CA GLY A 185 -5.98 1.14 -13.15
C GLY A 185 -6.26 1.58 -14.60
N VAL A 186 -5.35 1.25 -15.49
CA VAL A 186 -5.44 1.58 -16.92
C VAL A 186 -6.03 0.45 -17.76
N GLY A 187 -6.30 -0.71 -17.17
CA GLY A 187 -6.93 -1.87 -17.81
C GLY A 187 -5.94 -2.87 -18.37
N VAL A 188 -4.72 -2.95 -17.83
CA VAL A 188 -3.76 -4.01 -18.19
C VAL A 188 -4.15 -5.34 -17.55
N GLU A 189 -3.74 -6.43 -18.20
CA GLU A 189 -4.00 -7.77 -17.69
C GLU A 189 -3.10 -8.04 -16.47
N ILE A 190 -3.73 -8.40 -15.36
CA ILE A 190 -3.04 -8.78 -14.13
C ILE A 190 -2.84 -10.30 -14.15
N PRO A 191 -1.61 -10.83 -13.98
CA PRO A 191 -1.37 -12.26 -13.88
C PRO A 191 -2.14 -12.89 -12.73
N GLU A 192 -2.50 -14.18 -12.85
CA GLU A 192 -3.19 -14.90 -11.77
C GLU A 192 -2.39 -14.85 -10.46
N LEU A 193 -1.08 -15.03 -10.54
CA LEU A 193 -0.12 -14.78 -9.47
C LEU A 193 1.13 -14.14 -10.10
N ALA A 194 1.39 -12.88 -9.76
CA ALA A 194 2.53 -12.16 -10.31
C ALA A 194 3.85 -12.70 -9.74
N ALA A 195 4.87 -12.81 -10.59
CA ALA A 195 6.22 -13.13 -10.15
C ALA A 195 6.92 -11.92 -9.51
N PRO A 196 7.81 -12.12 -8.53
CA PRO A 196 8.61 -11.04 -8.00
C PRO A 196 9.57 -10.48 -9.05
N PHE A 197 9.83 -9.18 -8.99
CA PHE A 197 10.84 -8.50 -9.81
C PHE A 197 12.24 -8.75 -9.27
N GLU A 198 13.23 -8.68 -10.16
CA GLU A 198 14.63 -8.55 -9.74
C GLU A 198 14.86 -7.16 -9.16
N ILE A 199 15.57 -7.12 -8.03
CA ILE A 199 15.94 -5.86 -7.39
C ILE A 199 17.26 -5.39 -8.01
N GLY A 200 17.20 -4.22 -8.65
CA GLY A 200 18.36 -3.60 -9.33
C GLY A 200 19.25 -2.78 -8.41
#